data_2a212a8012e2ac83539e3b76a2794388
#
_entry.id   2a212a8012e2ac83539e3b76a2794388
#
_cell.length_a   1.000
_cell.length_b   1.000
_cell.length_c   1.000
_cell.angle_alpha   90.00
_cell.angle_beta   90.00
_cell.angle_gamma   90.00
#
_symmetry.space_group_name_H-M   'P 1'
#
loop_
_entity.id
_entity.type
_entity.pdbx_description
1 polymer ?
#
loop_
_entity_poly.entity_id
_entity_poly.type
_entity_poly.pdbx_seq_one_letter_code
_entity_poly.pdbx_strand_id
1 'polypeptide(L)'
;MLKLFISQPMKGKTDEEILQERNRIISMMQAQYGSVQVIDSFVKENAPKEVNAPLWFLARSIKFLSEADVAYFASGWWNARGCKIEHECAEAYGIQIIEEED
;
A
#
# COMPACT_ATOMS: atom_id res chain seq x y z
N MET A 1 16.89 -8.79 0.09
CA MET A 1 16.27 -7.54 -0.35
C MET A 1 14.93 -7.39 0.35
N LEU A 2 14.70 -6.24 0.96
CA LEU A 2 13.49 -5.95 1.71
C LEU A 2 12.30 -5.76 0.76
N LYS A 3 11.24 -6.54 0.92
CA LYS A 3 10.04 -6.41 0.10
C LYS A 3 9.09 -5.41 0.73
N LEU A 4 8.79 -4.34 -0.01
CA LEU A 4 7.99 -3.21 0.48
C LEU A 4 6.61 -3.18 -0.16
N PHE A 5 5.58 -3.17 0.67
CA PHE A 5 4.21 -2.88 0.28
C PHE A 5 3.86 -1.46 0.72
N ILE A 6 3.30 -0.66 -0.18
CA ILE A 6 2.88 0.70 0.13
C ILE A 6 1.37 0.77 0.15
N SER A 7 0.81 1.17 1.28
CA SER A 7 -0.61 1.44 1.44
C SER A 7 -0.81 2.95 1.47
N GLN A 8 -1.57 3.47 0.51
CA GLN A 8 -1.77 4.91 0.41
C GLN A 8 -3.22 5.27 0.07
N PRO A 9 -3.76 6.32 0.69
CA PRO A 9 -5.10 6.81 0.32
C PRO A 9 -5.09 7.30 -1.13
N MET A 10 -6.11 6.91 -1.89
CA MET A 10 -6.19 7.26 -3.31
C MET A 10 -7.39 8.13 -3.65
N LYS A 11 -8.41 8.15 -2.77
CA LYS A 11 -9.63 8.90 -3.04
C LYS A 11 -9.36 10.39 -3.15
N GLY A 12 -9.82 10.99 -4.25
CA GLY A 12 -9.65 12.42 -4.49
C GLY A 12 -8.30 12.80 -5.04
N LYS A 13 -7.44 11.84 -5.35
CA LYS A 13 -6.11 12.08 -5.90
C LYS A 13 -6.01 11.63 -7.35
N THR A 14 -5.23 12.35 -8.15
CA THR A 14 -4.92 11.91 -9.52
C THR A 14 -3.88 10.78 -9.48
N ASP A 15 -3.79 10.04 -10.58
CA ASP A 15 -2.76 9.00 -10.72
C ASP A 15 -1.36 9.58 -10.55
N GLU A 16 -1.14 10.79 -11.09
CA GLU A 16 0.14 11.47 -10.98
C GLU A 16 0.49 11.77 -9.53
N GLU A 17 -0.46 12.27 -8.75
CA GLU A 17 -0.26 12.53 -7.32
C GLU A 17 0.06 11.26 -6.56
N ILE A 18 -0.64 10.17 -6.87
CA ILE A 18 -0.41 8.87 -6.24
C ILE A 18 1.01 8.38 -6.55
N LEU A 19 1.43 8.45 -7.82
CA LEU A 19 2.76 8.00 -8.23
C LEU A 19 3.86 8.87 -7.65
N GLN A 20 3.67 10.17 -7.54
CA GLN A 20 4.64 11.07 -6.91
C GLN A 20 4.85 10.71 -5.44
N GLU A 21 3.76 10.45 -4.72
CA GLU A 21 3.84 10.04 -3.32
C GLU A 21 4.57 8.71 -3.17
N ARG A 22 4.24 7.72 -4.03
CA ARG A 22 4.91 6.43 -4.02
C ARG A 22 6.41 6.57 -4.26
N ASN A 23 6.79 7.37 -5.25
CA ASN A 23 8.21 7.57 -5.58
C ASN A 23 8.97 8.22 -4.44
N ARG A 24 8.35 9.17 -3.74
CA ARG A 24 8.93 9.80 -2.54
C ARG A 24 9.18 8.76 -1.45
N ILE A 25 8.19 7.92 -1.19
CA ILE A 25 8.28 6.86 -0.17
C ILE A 25 9.35 5.86 -0.54
N ILE A 26 9.41 5.44 -1.80
CA ILE A 26 10.41 4.47 -2.28
C ILE A 26 11.82 5.03 -2.09
N SER A 27 12.04 6.30 -2.48
CA SER A 27 13.35 6.95 -2.33
C SER A 27 13.77 7.03 -0.86
N MET A 28 12.83 7.39 0.02
CA MET A 28 13.08 7.47 1.45
C MET A 28 13.44 6.09 2.03
N MET A 29 12.70 5.06 1.65
CA MET A 29 12.95 3.70 2.13
C MET A 29 14.29 3.17 1.63
N GLN A 30 14.65 3.46 0.38
CA GLN A 30 15.95 3.08 -0.16
C GLN A 30 17.09 3.78 0.57
N ALA A 31 16.93 5.05 0.90
CA ALA A 31 17.95 5.80 1.65
C ALA A 31 18.13 5.24 3.04
N GLN A 32 17.06 4.75 3.66
CA GLN A 32 17.10 4.27 5.05
C GLN A 32 17.51 2.81 5.15
N TYR A 33 17.07 1.96 4.23
CA TYR A 33 17.22 0.50 4.32
C TYR A 33 18.11 -0.10 3.23
N GLY A 34 18.58 0.70 2.28
CA GLY A 34 19.36 0.20 1.15
C GLY A 34 18.49 -0.42 0.07
N SER A 35 18.79 -1.64 -0.34
CA SER A 35 18.03 -2.30 -1.41
C SER A 35 16.62 -2.64 -0.95
N VAL A 36 15.64 -2.13 -1.70
CA VAL A 36 14.23 -2.37 -1.45
C VAL A 36 13.58 -2.87 -2.74
N GLN A 37 12.86 -3.97 -2.66
CA GLN A 37 12.04 -4.48 -3.76
C GLN A 37 10.61 -4.00 -3.53
N VAL A 38 10.13 -3.10 -4.39
CA VAL A 38 8.76 -2.59 -4.27
C VAL A 38 7.79 -3.60 -4.86
N ILE A 39 6.78 -3.98 -4.07
CA ILE A 39 5.67 -4.79 -4.56
C ILE A 39 4.78 -3.85 -5.37
N ASP A 40 4.62 -4.12 -6.66
CA ASP A 40 3.83 -3.27 -7.55
C ASP A 40 2.34 -3.51 -7.31
N SER A 41 1.81 -2.84 -6.29
CA SER A 41 0.41 -2.94 -5.90
C SER A 41 -0.48 -1.90 -6.58
N PHE A 42 0.12 -0.92 -7.27
CA PHE A 42 -0.63 0.08 -8.03
C PHE A 42 -0.74 -0.37 -9.48
N VAL A 43 -1.60 -1.35 -9.70
CA VAL A 43 -1.84 -1.93 -11.03
C VAL A 43 -3.21 -1.51 -11.49
N LYS A 44 -3.28 -0.94 -12.69
CA LYS A 44 -4.55 -0.56 -13.29
C LYS A 44 -5.16 -1.76 -13.99
N GLU A 45 -6.21 -2.29 -13.40
CA GLU A 45 -7.04 -3.27 -14.06
C GLU A 45 -8.48 -3.10 -13.60
N ASN A 46 -9.40 -3.62 -14.38
CA ASN A 46 -10.82 -3.49 -14.08
C ASN A 46 -11.28 -4.69 -13.25
N ALA A 47 -12.12 -4.43 -12.26
CA ALA A 47 -12.79 -5.51 -11.54
C ALA A 47 -13.71 -6.27 -12.49
N PRO A 48 -13.88 -7.58 -12.29
CA PRO A 48 -14.87 -8.34 -13.05
C PRO A 48 -16.27 -7.74 -12.89
N LYS A 49 -17.15 -8.06 -13.82
CA LYS A 49 -18.57 -7.67 -13.71
C LYS A 49 -19.22 -8.46 -12.57
N GLU A 50 -20.25 -7.87 -11.99
CA GLU A 50 -21.08 -8.53 -10.97
C GLU A 50 -20.38 -8.84 -9.66
N VAL A 51 -19.30 -8.10 -9.34
CA VAL A 51 -18.65 -8.19 -8.04
C VAL A 51 -18.71 -6.83 -7.34
N ASN A 52 -18.48 -6.84 -6.04
CA ASN A 52 -18.29 -5.62 -5.29
C ASN A 52 -16.88 -5.11 -5.60
N ALA A 53 -16.78 -4.10 -6.48
CA ALA A 53 -15.49 -3.65 -7.00
C ALA A 53 -14.53 -3.17 -5.90
N PRO A 54 -14.94 -2.29 -4.95
CA PRO A 54 -14.04 -1.88 -3.88
C PRO A 54 -13.51 -3.07 -3.08
N LEU A 55 -14.33 -4.05 -2.79
CA LEU A 55 -13.90 -5.23 -2.06
C LEU A 55 -12.97 -6.11 -2.89
N TRP A 56 -13.25 -6.24 -4.18
CA TRP A 56 -12.38 -6.99 -5.10
C TRP A 56 -10.97 -6.38 -5.15
N PHE A 57 -10.88 -5.05 -5.25
CA PHE A 57 -9.59 -4.37 -5.25
C PHE A 57 -8.88 -4.51 -3.90
N LEU A 58 -9.61 -4.46 -2.80
CA LEU A 58 -9.04 -4.66 -1.47
C LEU A 58 -8.49 -6.09 -1.33
N ALA A 59 -9.22 -7.09 -1.79
CA ALA A 59 -8.77 -8.48 -1.73
C ALA A 59 -7.46 -8.66 -2.50
N ARG A 60 -7.35 -8.05 -3.69
CA ARG A 60 -6.12 -8.08 -4.48
C ARG A 60 -4.97 -7.41 -3.74
N SER A 61 -5.24 -6.26 -3.12
CA SER A 61 -4.24 -5.53 -2.35
C SER A 61 -3.74 -6.34 -1.15
N ILE A 62 -4.63 -7.02 -0.45
CA ILE A 62 -4.26 -7.89 0.68
C ILE A 62 -3.38 -9.04 0.19
N LYS A 63 -3.64 -9.56 -0.99
CA LYS A 63 -2.78 -10.60 -1.58
C LYS A 63 -1.35 -10.08 -1.78
N PHE A 64 -1.20 -8.85 -2.29
CA PHE A 64 0.11 -8.22 -2.41
C PHE A 64 0.76 -8.01 -1.04
N LEU A 65 -0.03 -7.56 -0.07
CA LEU A 65 0.46 -7.37 1.29
C LEU A 65 1.05 -8.66 1.87
N SER A 66 0.48 -9.80 1.52
CA SER A 66 0.95 -11.10 2.02
C SER A 66 2.38 -11.44 1.60
N GLU A 67 2.90 -10.76 0.59
CA GLU A 67 4.27 -10.98 0.09
C GLU A 67 5.29 -10.05 0.73
N ALA A 68 4.86 -9.11 1.57
CA ALA A 68 5.70 -8.03 2.06
C ALA A 68 6.49 -8.43 3.31
N ASP A 69 7.71 -7.89 3.40
CA ASP A 69 8.48 -7.89 4.64
C ASP A 69 8.09 -6.69 5.50
N VAL A 70 7.79 -5.57 4.84
CA VAL A 70 7.38 -4.33 5.51
C VAL A 70 6.25 -3.67 4.74
N ALA A 71 5.28 -3.13 5.47
CA ALA A 71 4.17 -2.36 4.94
C ALA A 71 4.31 -0.92 5.40
N TYR A 72 4.35 0.00 4.44
CA TYR A 72 4.43 1.44 4.70
C TYR A 72 3.06 2.06 4.49
N PHE A 73 2.56 2.74 5.52
CA PHE A 73 1.24 3.39 5.48
C PHE A 73 1.43 4.89 5.33
N ALA A 74 1.03 5.41 4.17
CA ALA A 74 1.21 6.82 3.82
C ALA A 74 0.27 7.73 4.60
N SER A 75 0.59 9.03 4.59
CA SER A 75 -0.19 10.05 5.30
C SER A 75 -1.69 9.93 4.99
N GLY A 76 -2.51 10.03 6.03
CA GLY A 76 -3.95 9.93 5.91
C GLY A 76 -4.50 8.51 5.91
N TRP A 77 -3.63 7.51 6.06
CA TRP A 77 -4.05 6.10 6.02
C TRP A 77 -5.16 5.79 7.03
N TRP A 78 -5.15 6.45 8.19
CA TRP A 78 -6.14 6.23 9.25
C TRP A 78 -7.55 6.70 8.88
N ASN A 79 -7.70 7.49 7.83
CA ASN A 79 -9.00 7.94 7.32
C ASN A 79 -9.43 7.20 6.06
N ALA A 80 -8.61 6.30 5.54
CA ALA A 80 -8.91 5.55 4.33
C ALA A 80 -9.32 4.13 4.71
N ARG A 81 -10.52 3.75 4.33
CA ARG A 81 -11.09 2.44 4.69
C ARG A 81 -10.18 1.27 4.32
N GLY A 82 -9.71 1.23 3.08
CA GLY A 82 -8.84 0.15 2.61
C GLY A 82 -7.52 0.11 3.37
N CYS A 83 -6.91 1.28 3.59
CA CYS A 83 -5.65 1.38 4.33
C CYS A 83 -5.81 0.89 5.77
N LYS A 84 -6.91 1.23 6.42
CA LYS A 84 -7.17 0.77 7.79
C LYS A 84 -7.28 -0.76 7.86
N ILE A 85 -7.95 -1.35 6.89
CA ILE A 85 -8.11 -2.81 6.84
C ILE A 85 -6.76 -3.48 6.58
N GLU A 86 -5.98 -2.93 5.66
CA GLU A 86 -4.63 -3.44 5.37
C GLU A 86 -3.72 -3.32 6.59
N HIS A 87 -3.82 -2.21 7.32
CA HIS A 87 -3.06 -1.99 8.54
C HIS A 87 -3.40 -3.05 9.59
N GLU A 88 -4.68 -3.30 9.79
CA GLU A 88 -5.15 -4.31 10.73
C GLU A 88 -4.65 -5.71 10.34
N CYS A 89 -4.68 -6.03 9.05
CA CYS A 89 -4.15 -7.29 8.56
C CYS A 89 -2.64 -7.40 8.79
N ALA A 90 -1.88 -6.36 8.50
CA ALA A 90 -0.44 -6.36 8.71
C ALA A 90 -0.10 -6.57 10.18
N GLU A 91 -0.83 -5.90 11.07
CA GLU A 91 -0.63 -6.03 12.51
C GLU A 91 -0.98 -7.43 12.99
N ALA A 92 -2.12 -7.96 12.56
CA ALA A 92 -2.60 -9.28 12.99
C ALA A 92 -1.70 -10.42 12.52
N TYR A 93 -1.06 -10.26 11.37
CA TYR A 93 -0.23 -11.31 10.78
C TYR A 93 1.27 -11.06 10.86
N GLY A 94 1.69 -10.10 11.67
CA GLY A 94 3.09 -9.92 12.02
C GLY A 94 3.97 -9.32 10.92
N ILE A 95 3.39 -8.59 9.99
CA ILE A 95 4.18 -7.85 8.99
C ILE A 95 4.65 -6.55 9.64
N GLN A 96 5.93 -6.21 9.47
CA GLN A 96 6.48 -4.97 10.02
C GLN A 96 5.75 -3.77 9.44
N ILE A 97 5.38 -2.82 10.29
CA ILE A 97 4.61 -1.63 9.90
C ILE A 97 5.46 -0.38 10.10
N ILE A 98 5.43 0.49 9.10
CA ILE A 98 5.92 1.86 9.19
C ILE A 98 4.74 2.77 8.88
N GLU A 99 4.49 3.74 9.76
CA GLU A 99 3.38 4.70 9.61
C GLU A 99 3.95 6.09 9.41
N GLU A 100 3.45 6.78 8.37
CA GLU A 100 3.81 8.17 8.16
C GLU A 100 2.96 9.04 9.07
N GLU A 101 3.62 9.92 9.81
CA GLU A 101 2.94 10.89 10.67
C GLU A 101 2.74 12.21 9.93
N ASP A 102 1.66 12.89 10.23
CA ASP A 102 1.41 14.23 9.71
C ASP A 102 2.12 15.29 10.53
#